data_fb9cdbf9d58982ce5e1ff8f7c4877440
#
_entry.id   fb9cdbf9d58982ce5e1ff8f7c4877440
#
_cell.length_a   1.000
_cell.length_b   1.000
_cell.length_c   1.000
_cell.angle_alpha   90.00
_cell.angle_beta   90.00
_cell.angle_gamma   90.00
#
_symmetry.space_group_name_H-M   'P 1'
#
loop_
_entity.id
_entity.type
_entity.pdbx_description
1 polymer ?
#
loop_
_entity_poly.entity_id
_entity_poly.type
_entity_poly.pdbx_seq_one_letter_code
_entity_poly.pdbx_strand_id
1 'polypeptide(L)'
;MDRGGITIEDNVLIGPKVNLITTNHPINPAERRATISYPILIKKGAWIGVGATILPGVTIGENSIVAAGAVVSKDVADNTIMGGVPTKFIRNI
;
A
#
# COMPACT_ATOMS: atom_id res chain seq x y z
N MET A 1 3.57 -9.42 10.80
CA MET A 1 3.35 -10.75 10.20
C MET A 1 2.44 -10.63 8.99
N ASP A 2 2.79 -11.31 7.97
CA ASP A 2 2.05 -11.28 6.72
C ASP A 2 1.07 -12.45 6.64
N ARG A 3 -0.16 -12.24 7.02
CA ARG A 3 -1.21 -13.24 6.91
C ARG A 3 -2.02 -13.13 5.62
N GLY A 4 -2.12 -11.95 5.08
CA GLY A 4 -2.90 -11.69 3.87
C GLY A 4 -2.11 -11.93 2.59
N GLY A 5 -0.81 -12.04 2.71
CA GLY A 5 0.10 -12.16 1.57
C GLY A 5 0.54 -10.80 1.05
N ILE A 6 1.84 -10.69 0.80
CA ILE A 6 2.41 -9.51 0.14
C ILE A 6 3.12 -10.03 -1.10
N THR A 7 2.68 -9.56 -2.26
CA THR A 7 3.34 -9.87 -3.53
C THR A 7 4.03 -8.62 -4.04
N ILE A 8 5.34 -8.72 -4.24
CA ILE A 8 6.16 -7.64 -4.76
C ILE A 8 6.77 -8.14 -6.06
N GLU A 9 6.41 -7.52 -7.17
CA GLU A 9 6.89 -7.91 -8.49
C GLU A 9 8.30 -7.36 -8.74
N ASP A 10 8.82 -7.59 -9.95
CA ASP A 10 10.22 -7.26 -10.28
C ASP A 10 10.48 -5.76 -10.28
N ASN A 11 11.71 -5.39 -9.95
CA ASN A 11 12.21 -4.02 -10.03
C ASN A 11 11.44 -3.01 -9.17
N VAL A 12 10.80 -3.46 -8.11
CA VAL A 12 10.15 -2.57 -7.15
C VAL A 12 11.20 -2.00 -6.21
N LEU A 13 11.14 -0.69 -5.97
CA LEU A 13 11.99 0.00 -5.01
C LEU A 13 11.14 0.34 -3.78
N ILE A 14 11.58 -0.12 -2.61
CA ILE A 14 10.90 0.16 -1.35
C ILE A 14 11.87 0.90 -0.45
N GLY A 15 11.50 2.12 -0.08
CA GLY A 15 12.30 2.95 0.81
C GLY A 15 12.31 2.40 2.25
N PRO A 16 13.20 2.92 3.09
CA PRO A 16 13.25 2.52 4.49
C PRO A 16 11.98 2.91 5.24
N LYS A 17 11.67 2.17 6.30
CA LYS A 17 10.52 2.44 7.19
C LYS A 17 9.17 2.42 6.49
N VAL A 18 9.06 1.76 5.35
CA VAL A 18 7.77 1.52 4.71
C VAL A 18 7.02 0.46 5.49
N ASN A 19 5.72 0.70 5.72
CA ASN A 19 4.85 -0.23 6.42
C ASN A 19 3.88 -0.86 5.42
N LEU A 20 3.90 -2.18 5.34
CA LEU A 20 2.95 -2.95 4.52
C LEU A 20 2.04 -3.71 5.47
N ILE A 21 0.80 -3.27 5.58
CA ILE A 21 -0.15 -3.78 6.56
C ILE A 21 -1.20 -4.61 5.86
N THR A 22 -1.27 -5.90 6.18
CA THR A 22 -2.23 -6.82 5.54
C THR A 22 -3.42 -7.17 6.41
N THR A 23 -3.38 -6.82 7.70
CA THR A 23 -4.45 -7.20 8.63
C THR A 23 -5.24 -5.99 9.11
N ASN A 24 -6.52 -6.22 9.35
CA ASN A 24 -7.43 -5.21 9.88
C ASN A 24 -8.35 -5.88 10.90
N HIS A 25 -9.15 -5.08 11.61
CA HIS A 25 -10.15 -5.55 12.55
C HIS A 25 -11.54 -5.11 12.10
N PRO A 26 -12.57 -5.95 12.35
CA PRO A 26 -13.95 -5.51 12.10
C PRO A 26 -14.30 -4.26 12.90
N ILE A 27 -15.15 -3.44 12.33
CA ILE A 27 -15.63 -2.22 13.01
C ILE A 27 -16.58 -2.57 14.17
N ASN A 28 -17.36 -3.64 14.02
CA ASN A 28 -18.29 -4.08 15.07
C ASN A 28 -17.54 -4.43 16.34
N PRO A 29 -17.83 -3.75 17.48
CA PRO A 29 -17.12 -4.00 18.74
C PRO A 29 -17.14 -5.45 19.19
N ALA A 30 -18.23 -6.17 18.94
CA ALA A 30 -18.35 -7.57 19.34
C ALA A 30 -17.36 -8.49 18.60
N GLU A 31 -16.91 -8.09 17.43
CA GLU A 31 -16.03 -8.89 16.57
C GLU A 31 -14.60 -8.30 16.45
N ARG A 32 -14.35 -7.22 17.17
CA ARG A 32 -13.12 -6.41 16.99
C ARG A 32 -11.84 -7.16 17.30
N ARG A 33 -11.91 -8.26 18.03
CA ARG A 33 -10.75 -9.11 18.32
C ARG A 33 -10.37 -10.04 17.18
N ALA A 34 -11.29 -10.29 16.26
CA ALA A 34 -10.97 -11.05 15.06
C ALA A 34 -10.06 -10.22 14.16
N THR A 35 -9.26 -10.87 13.33
CA THR A 35 -8.45 -10.20 12.31
C THR A 35 -8.93 -10.60 10.93
N ILE A 36 -8.99 -9.62 10.03
CA ILE A 36 -9.30 -9.84 8.62
C ILE A 36 -8.04 -9.52 7.84
N SER A 37 -7.64 -10.44 6.96
CA SER A 37 -6.43 -10.28 6.17
C SER A 37 -6.77 -10.00 4.72
N TYR A 38 -6.11 -8.99 4.14
CA TYR A 38 -6.28 -8.60 2.74
C TYR A 38 -4.90 -8.50 2.10
N PRO A 39 -4.65 -9.19 0.99
CA PRO A 39 -3.34 -9.18 0.36
C PRO A 39 -2.99 -7.81 -0.24
N ILE A 40 -1.70 -7.50 -0.24
CA ILE A 40 -1.15 -6.33 -0.91
C ILE A 40 -0.41 -6.81 -2.14
N LEU A 41 -0.61 -6.12 -3.26
CA LEU A 41 0.11 -6.37 -4.51
C LEU A 41 0.84 -5.09 -4.93
N ILE A 42 2.15 -5.17 -5.08
CA ILE A 42 2.97 -4.07 -5.61
C ILE A 42 3.52 -4.53 -6.95
N LYS A 43 3.04 -3.90 -8.02
CA LYS A 43 3.37 -4.30 -9.37
C LYS A 43 4.75 -3.80 -9.79
N LYS A 44 5.26 -4.40 -10.84
CA LYS A 44 6.63 -4.18 -11.31
C LYS A 44 6.96 -2.70 -11.49
N GLY A 45 8.18 -2.35 -11.14
CA GLY A 45 8.70 -1.00 -11.34
C GLY A 45 8.18 0.07 -10.39
N ALA A 46 7.27 -0.27 -9.48
CA ALA A 46 6.76 0.71 -8.53
C ALA A 46 7.84 1.18 -7.56
N TRP A 47 7.70 2.40 -7.09
CA TRP A 47 8.60 3.00 -6.11
C TRP A 47 7.80 3.49 -4.92
N ILE A 48 8.06 2.90 -3.74
CA ILE A 48 7.40 3.28 -2.50
C ILE A 48 8.39 4.13 -1.69
N GLY A 49 8.03 5.39 -1.47
CA GLY A 49 8.89 6.33 -0.77
C GLY A 49 9.04 6.02 0.71
N VAL A 50 10.09 6.58 1.31
CA VAL A 50 10.43 6.36 2.74
C VAL A 50 9.23 6.66 3.64
N GLY A 51 9.00 5.77 4.60
CA GLY A 51 7.97 5.97 5.63
C GLY A 51 6.53 5.87 5.15
N ALA A 52 6.29 5.51 3.89
CA ALA A 52 4.93 5.33 3.41
C ALA A 52 4.26 4.13 4.08
N THR A 53 2.95 4.17 4.19
CA THR A 53 2.13 3.09 4.75
C THR A 53 1.14 2.63 3.70
N ILE A 54 1.17 1.35 3.38
CA ILE A 54 0.24 0.72 2.45
C ILE A 54 -0.75 -0.09 3.27
N LEU A 55 -2.03 0.24 3.15
CA LEU A 55 -3.09 -0.39 3.95
C LEU A 55 -3.57 -1.70 3.34
N PRO A 56 -4.31 -2.53 4.11
CA PRO A 56 -4.71 -3.86 3.64
C PRO A 56 -5.49 -3.82 2.32
N GLY A 57 -5.19 -4.76 1.44
CA GLY A 57 -5.92 -4.97 0.20
C GLY A 57 -5.55 -4.04 -0.94
N VAL A 58 -4.55 -3.16 -0.75
CA VAL A 58 -4.19 -2.17 -1.77
C VAL A 58 -3.32 -2.80 -2.86
N THR A 59 -3.58 -2.44 -4.10
CA THR A 59 -2.73 -2.74 -5.25
C THR A 59 -2.03 -1.46 -5.71
N ILE A 60 -0.71 -1.49 -5.78
CA ILE A 60 0.09 -0.39 -6.33
C ILE A 60 0.39 -0.73 -7.78
N GLY A 61 -0.02 0.15 -8.70
CA GLY A 61 0.12 -0.07 -10.14
C GLY A 61 1.55 -0.07 -10.65
N GLU A 62 1.73 -0.54 -11.88
CA GLU A 62 3.05 -0.63 -12.51
C GLU A 62 3.68 0.76 -12.65
N ASN A 63 4.97 0.85 -12.35
CA ASN A 63 5.78 2.06 -12.47
C ASN A 63 5.27 3.24 -11.62
N SER A 64 4.31 3.04 -10.75
CA SER A 64 3.75 4.11 -9.94
C SER A 64 4.67 4.50 -8.81
N ILE A 65 4.54 5.74 -8.34
CA ILE A 65 5.34 6.28 -7.26
C ILE A 65 4.42 6.69 -6.13
N VAL A 66 4.72 6.18 -4.95
CA VAL A 66 4.08 6.61 -3.71
C VAL A 66 5.06 7.53 -2.98
N ALA A 67 4.66 8.77 -2.75
CA ALA A 67 5.53 9.77 -2.13
C ALA A 67 5.87 9.39 -0.68
N ALA A 68 6.98 9.94 -0.20
CA ALA A 68 7.42 9.71 1.18
C ALA A 68 6.34 10.08 2.19
N GLY A 69 6.16 9.26 3.21
CA GLY A 69 5.21 9.50 4.30
C GLY A 69 3.74 9.36 3.93
N ALA A 70 3.43 8.98 2.70
CA ALA A 70 2.03 8.84 2.28
C ALA A 70 1.33 7.66 2.96
N VAL A 71 0.01 7.76 3.10
CA VAL A 71 -0.82 6.65 3.59
C VAL A 71 -1.77 6.25 2.46
N VAL A 72 -1.55 5.07 1.89
CA VAL A 72 -2.29 4.58 0.74
C VAL A 72 -3.44 3.70 1.21
N SER A 73 -4.65 4.19 1.05
CA SER A 73 -5.88 3.47 1.46
C SER A 73 -6.68 2.92 0.29
N LYS A 74 -6.33 3.27 -0.94
CA LYS A 74 -7.00 2.82 -2.17
C LYS A 74 -5.97 2.43 -3.20
N ASP A 75 -6.38 1.63 -4.16
CA ASP A 75 -5.50 1.20 -5.26
C ASP A 75 -4.91 2.40 -6.01
N VAL A 76 -3.69 2.25 -6.43
CA VAL A 76 -2.97 3.24 -7.23
C VAL A 76 -2.89 2.73 -8.67
N ALA A 77 -3.37 3.54 -9.61
CA ALA A 77 -3.32 3.20 -11.03
C ALA A 77 -1.86 3.12 -11.54
N ASP A 78 -1.66 2.48 -12.67
CA ASP A 78 -0.34 2.39 -13.30
C ASP A 78 0.16 3.79 -13.69
N ASN A 79 1.48 3.96 -13.67
CA ASN A 79 2.16 5.18 -14.13
C ASN A 79 1.63 6.47 -13.47
N THR A 80 1.37 6.40 -12.18
CA THR A 80 0.75 7.49 -11.42
C THR A 80 1.61 7.84 -10.22
N ILE A 81 1.69 9.12 -9.88
CA ILE A 81 2.32 9.58 -8.64
C ILE A 81 1.22 9.95 -7.67
N MET A 82 1.25 9.34 -6.49
CA MET A 82 0.30 9.60 -5.41
C MET A 82 1.04 10.06 -4.17
N GLY A 83 0.45 10.94 -3.40
CA GLY A 83 1.05 11.40 -2.15
C GLY A 83 0.01 11.92 -1.18
N GLY A 84 0.42 12.10 0.08
CA GLY A 84 -0.41 12.67 1.13
C GLY A 84 -1.04 11.63 2.05
N VAL A 85 -1.80 12.14 3.03
CA VAL A 85 -2.49 11.34 4.06
C VAL A 85 -3.93 11.81 4.13
N PRO A 86 -4.92 11.06 3.60
CA PRO A 86 -4.76 9.94 2.69
C PRO A 86 -4.20 10.37 1.34
N THR A 87 -3.74 9.41 0.54
CA THR A 87 -3.13 9.73 -0.75
C THR A 87 -4.12 10.40 -1.69
N LYS A 88 -3.57 11.34 -2.46
CA LYS A 88 -4.27 11.99 -3.55
C LYS A 88 -3.40 11.92 -4.80
N PHE A 89 -4.05 11.95 -5.95
CA PHE A 89 -3.37 11.98 -7.23
C PHE A 89 -2.52 13.26 -7.34
N ILE A 90 -1.26 13.11 -7.70
CA ILE A 90 -0.37 14.24 -7.96
C ILE A 90 -0.25 14.46 -9.47
N ARG A 91 0.17 13.44 -10.20
CA ARG A 91 0.29 13.51 -11.67
C ARG A 91 0.57 12.12 -12.24
N ASN A 92 0.45 12.00 -13.54
CA ASN A 92 0.94 10.83 -14.28
C ASN A 92 2.44 10.96 -14.54
N ILE A 93 3.05 9.82 -14.68
CA ILE A 93 4.46 9.73 -15.05
C ILE A 93 4.61 9.96 -16.56
#